data_b55cefff6e801124ff6973eb18c1fad0
#
_entry.id   b55cefff6e801124ff6973eb18c1fad0
#
_cell.length_a   1.000
_cell.length_b   1.000
_cell.length_c   1.000
_cell.angle_alpha   90.00
_cell.angle_beta   90.00
_cell.angle_gamma   90.00
#
_symmetry.space_group_name_H-M   'P 1'
#
loop_
_entity.id
_entity.type
_entity.pdbx_description
1 polymer ?
#
loop_
_entity_poly.entity_id
_entity_poly.type
_entity_poly.pdbx_seq_one_letter_code
_entity_poly.pdbx_strand_id
1 'polypeptide(L)'
;MKNKCLYCYKAIEEGHDYHEDCSLQFFGSKTPPDIEYSLNQMDELAKNVLERSIAVPGVQPKLSLSLVDEPKEDSNTRLTVVGALGGQYIFKPPSERFPEMPENEHVTMRIAEALGIRVVPSSLIRLSSGELSYITKRIDRTENGEKIHMIDMFQITEAFDKYKGSMEKIGNALDKYSSNTLLDKTFYFDLALFSFLTGNNDMHLKNFSMIESQTGWKLSPAYDLLNVSIVLPDDTEELALTITGKKKKLKRDHFEKLAKGMELTPKQIKASFNRMKRNKPKAMEWIQQSFLSDNMKTAYINLLNSRYQSLDL
;
A
#
# COMPACT_ATOMS: atom_id res chain seq x y z
N MET A 1 -10.11 -2.03 -26.00
CA MET A 1 -9.49 -2.82 -24.88
C MET A 1 -10.62 -3.60 -24.21
N LYS A 2 -10.42 -4.86 -23.83
CA LYS A 2 -11.44 -5.59 -23.04
C LYS A 2 -11.58 -4.88 -21.69
N ASN A 3 -12.81 -4.61 -21.24
CA ASN A 3 -13.07 -4.05 -19.93
C ASN A 3 -12.53 -4.99 -18.85
N LYS A 4 -11.93 -4.45 -17.81
CA LYS A 4 -11.33 -5.20 -16.70
C LYS A 4 -11.93 -4.74 -15.38
N CYS A 5 -12.15 -5.70 -14.48
CA CYS A 5 -12.58 -5.42 -13.12
C CYS A 5 -11.52 -4.60 -12.36
N LEU A 6 -11.93 -3.51 -11.70
CA LEU A 6 -11.05 -2.59 -10.97
C LEU A 6 -10.40 -3.22 -9.73
N TYR A 7 -10.93 -4.36 -9.27
CA TYR A 7 -10.38 -5.10 -8.13
C TYR A 7 -9.42 -6.22 -8.54
N CYS A 8 -9.82 -7.12 -9.45
CA CYS A 8 -9.08 -8.34 -9.77
C CYS A 8 -8.39 -8.35 -11.15
N TYR A 9 -8.60 -7.31 -11.97
CA TYR A 9 -8.06 -7.12 -13.33
C TYR A 9 -8.51 -8.14 -14.38
N LYS A 10 -9.37 -9.10 -14.02
CA LYS A 10 -9.95 -10.04 -14.98
C LYS A 10 -10.97 -9.34 -15.86
N ALA A 11 -11.20 -9.92 -17.06
CA ALA A 11 -12.18 -9.40 -18.01
C ALA A 11 -13.58 -9.34 -17.37
N ILE A 12 -14.32 -8.27 -17.69
CA ILE A 12 -15.68 -8.02 -17.20
C ILE A 12 -16.55 -7.53 -18.36
N GLU A 13 -17.87 -7.64 -18.23
CA GLU A 13 -18.84 -7.13 -19.19
C GLU A 13 -18.77 -5.61 -19.31
N GLU A 14 -19.13 -5.10 -20.49
CA GLU A 14 -19.15 -3.66 -20.75
C GLU A 14 -20.16 -2.96 -19.86
N GLY A 15 -19.78 -1.78 -19.35
CA GLY A 15 -20.62 -1.00 -18.43
C GLY A 15 -20.47 -1.35 -16.96
N HIS A 16 -19.63 -2.34 -16.61
CA HIS A 16 -19.34 -2.72 -15.23
C HIS A 16 -17.90 -2.45 -14.85
N ASP A 17 -17.68 -1.94 -13.64
CA ASP A 17 -16.35 -1.72 -13.05
C ASP A 17 -15.94 -2.89 -12.12
N TYR A 18 -16.88 -3.69 -11.61
CA TYR A 18 -16.61 -4.82 -10.70
C TYR A 18 -17.44 -6.05 -11.04
N HIS A 19 -16.86 -7.24 -10.83
CA HIS A 19 -17.67 -8.44 -10.66
C HIS A 19 -18.45 -8.35 -9.35
N GLU A 20 -19.65 -8.93 -9.27
CA GLU A 20 -20.45 -8.96 -8.03
C GLU A 20 -19.66 -9.48 -6.83
N ASP A 21 -18.92 -10.58 -6.99
CA ASP A 21 -18.10 -11.16 -5.92
C ASP A 21 -16.96 -10.25 -5.49
N CYS A 22 -16.34 -9.51 -6.42
CA CYS A 22 -15.28 -8.54 -6.12
C CYS A 22 -15.84 -7.34 -5.35
N SER A 23 -17.01 -6.84 -5.74
CA SER A 23 -17.73 -5.79 -5.03
C SER A 23 -18.13 -6.24 -3.63
N LEU A 24 -18.72 -7.43 -3.50
CA LEU A 24 -19.07 -8.00 -2.21
C LEU A 24 -17.87 -8.17 -1.28
N GLN A 25 -16.76 -8.66 -1.81
CA GLN A 25 -15.52 -8.84 -1.03
C GLN A 25 -14.96 -7.50 -0.52
N PHE A 26 -14.95 -6.46 -1.35
CA PHE A 26 -14.35 -5.19 -0.99
C PHE A 26 -15.33 -4.23 -0.30
N PHE A 27 -16.53 -4.03 -0.83
CA PHE A 27 -17.49 -3.07 -0.29
C PHE A 27 -18.50 -3.70 0.68
N GLY A 28 -18.67 -5.02 0.66
CA GLY A 28 -19.71 -5.71 1.44
C GLY A 28 -21.07 -5.77 0.74
N SER A 29 -21.17 -5.25 -0.49
CA SER A 29 -22.36 -5.27 -1.35
C SER A 29 -22.02 -5.81 -2.73
N LYS A 30 -22.95 -6.52 -3.38
CA LYS A 30 -22.79 -6.98 -4.77
C LYS A 30 -22.76 -5.81 -5.77
N THR A 31 -23.47 -4.73 -5.46
CA THR A 31 -23.44 -3.48 -6.22
C THR A 31 -22.38 -2.58 -5.62
N PRO A 32 -21.38 -2.12 -6.40
CA PRO A 32 -20.39 -1.19 -5.92
C PRO A 32 -21.04 0.16 -5.61
N PRO A 33 -20.55 0.90 -4.59
CA PRO A 33 -21.05 2.24 -4.31
C PRO A 33 -20.63 3.23 -5.40
N ASP A 34 -21.48 4.20 -5.67
CA ASP A 34 -21.18 5.29 -6.60
C ASP A 34 -20.31 6.36 -5.94
N ILE A 35 -19.43 6.97 -6.74
CA ILE A 35 -18.74 8.23 -6.41
C ILE A 35 -19.26 9.33 -7.33
N GLU A 36 -20.06 10.23 -6.78
CA GLU A 36 -20.65 11.34 -7.55
C GLU A 36 -19.66 12.49 -7.84
N TYR A 37 -18.48 12.47 -7.21
CA TYR A 37 -17.49 13.54 -7.36
C TYR A 37 -16.66 13.37 -8.63
N SER A 38 -16.48 14.49 -9.34
CA SER A 38 -15.49 14.64 -10.41
C SER A 38 -14.09 14.92 -9.83
N LEU A 39 -13.05 14.79 -10.66
CA LEU A 39 -11.67 15.11 -10.27
C LEU A 39 -11.54 16.55 -9.73
N ASN A 40 -12.13 17.53 -10.41
CA ASN A 40 -12.08 18.93 -9.97
C ASN A 40 -12.69 19.13 -8.57
N GLN A 41 -13.82 18.46 -8.29
CA GLN A 41 -14.45 18.53 -6.97
C GLN A 41 -13.59 17.85 -5.89
N MET A 42 -12.92 16.74 -6.24
CA MET A 42 -12.00 16.07 -5.32
C MET A 42 -10.77 16.93 -5.02
N ASP A 43 -10.24 17.66 -5.99
CA ASP A 43 -9.14 18.61 -5.80
C ASP A 43 -9.52 19.77 -4.87
N GLU A 44 -10.73 20.32 -5.03
CA GLU A 44 -11.25 21.35 -4.13
C GLU A 44 -11.44 20.82 -2.71
N LEU A 45 -12.01 19.63 -2.55
CA LEU A 45 -12.16 18.98 -1.26
C LEU A 45 -10.81 18.69 -0.61
N ALA A 46 -9.83 18.22 -1.38
CA ALA A 46 -8.48 17.98 -0.91
C ALA A 46 -7.79 19.26 -0.44
N LYS A 47 -7.90 20.36 -1.17
CA LYS A 47 -7.40 21.68 -0.76
C LYS A 47 -8.03 22.14 0.55
N ASN A 48 -9.35 22.06 0.68
CA ASN A 48 -10.08 22.43 1.89
C ASN A 48 -9.67 21.59 3.12
N VAL A 49 -9.39 20.29 2.93
CA VAL A 49 -8.90 19.41 4.00
C VAL A 49 -7.46 19.76 4.37
N LEU A 50 -6.62 20.10 3.38
CA LEU A 50 -5.23 20.52 3.59
C LEU A 50 -5.14 21.88 4.31
N GLU A 51 -5.98 22.84 3.99
CA GLU A 51 -6.03 24.15 4.65
C GLU A 51 -6.46 24.06 6.13
N ARG A 52 -7.31 23.08 6.45
CA ARG A 52 -7.76 22.81 7.84
C ARG A 52 -6.82 21.91 8.64
N SER A 53 -5.94 21.19 7.96
CA SER A 53 -4.90 20.33 8.55
C SER A 53 -3.55 20.97 8.23
N ILE A 54 -2.64 21.07 9.21
CA ILE A 54 -1.27 21.52 8.95
C ILE A 54 -0.61 20.49 8.03
N ALA A 55 -0.68 20.72 6.72
CA ALA A 55 -0.20 19.79 5.70
C ALA A 55 1.30 19.95 5.51
N VAL A 56 2.01 18.82 5.48
CA VAL A 56 3.40 18.77 5.05
C VAL A 56 3.43 18.83 3.52
N PRO A 57 4.17 19.78 2.90
CA PRO A 57 4.29 19.85 1.45
C PRO A 57 4.82 18.55 0.83
N GLY A 58 4.27 18.15 -0.31
CA GLY A 58 4.74 16.99 -1.08
C GLY A 58 4.00 15.68 -0.80
N VAL A 59 3.03 15.64 0.09
CA VAL A 59 2.20 14.46 0.35
C VAL A 59 1.01 14.43 -0.61
N GLN A 60 0.73 13.26 -1.20
CA GLN A 60 -0.48 13.04 -2.01
C GLN A 60 -1.74 13.32 -1.17
N PRO A 61 -2.74 14.05 -1.69
CA PRO A 61 -3.98 14.30 -0.98
C PRO A 61 -4.66 12.99 -0.57
N LYS A 62 -5.13 12.93 0.67
CA LYS A 62 -5.87 11.78 1.22
C LYS A 62 -7.19 12.27 1.78
N LEU A 63 -8.28 11.66 1.35
CA LEU A 63 -9.62 11.93 1.84
C LEU A 63 -10.16 10.73 2.61
N SER A 64 -10.96 10.99 3.63
CA SER A 64 -11.65 9.93 4.36
C SER A 64 -13.10 9.82 3.87
N LEU A 65 -13.54 8.63 3.49
CA LEU A 65 -14.87 8.38 2.95
C LEU A 65 -15.65 7.41 3.83
N SER A 66 -16.97 7.58 3.89
CA SER A 66 -17.93 6.62 4.44
C SER A 66 -18.94 6.20 3.39
N LEU A 67 -19.45 4.98 3.55
CA LEU A 67 -20.65 4.53 2.86
C LEU A 67 -21.87 5.21 3.51
N VAL A 68 -22.74 5.75 2.70
CA VAL A 68 -24.01 6.34 3.11
C VAL A 68 -25.12 5.68 2.28
N ASP A 69 -26.10 5.09 2.95
CA ASP A 69 -27.29 4.56 2.30
C ASP A 69 -28.19 5.70 1.88
N GLU A 70 -28.61 5.72 0.62
CA GLU A 70 -29.61 6.68 0.17
C GLU A 70 -31.01 6.24 0.63
N PRO A 71 -31.83 7.20 1.13
CA PRO A 71 -33.21 6.90 1.58
C PRO A 71 -34.20 6.72 0.43
N LYS A 72 -33.75 6.45 -0.81
CA LYS A 72 -34.60 6.21 -1.97
C LYS A 72 -34.80 4.73 -2.25
N GLU A 73 -35.93 4.37 -2.85
CA GLU A 73 -36.38 2.98 -3.13
C GLU A 73 -35.44 2.15 -4.00
N ASP A 74 -34.50 2.76 -4.71
CA ASP A 74 -33.36 2.07 -5.34
C ASP A 74 -32.14 2.15 -4.41
N SER A 75 -31.81 1.02 -3.78
CA SER A 75 -30.81 0.86 -2.74
C SER A 75 -29.35 1.04 -3.24
N ASN A 76 -29.05 2.18 -3.87
CA ASN A 76 -27.67 2.52 -4.21
C ASN A 76 -26.97 3.15 -3.00
N THR A 77 -25.93 2.49 -2.52
CA THR A 77 -25.02 3.01 -1.52
C THR A 77 -24.04 3.95 -2.21
N ARG A 78 -23.77 5.12 -1.61
CA ARG A 78 -22.74 6.05 -2.15
C ARG A 78 -21.60 6.29 -1.16
N LEU A 79 -20.45 6.66 -1.69
CA LEU A 79 -19.31 7.08 -0.92
C LEU A 79 -19.34 8.61 -0.75
N THR A 80 -19.27 9.06 0.49
CA THR A 80 -19.30 10.49 0.85
C THR A 80 -18.07 10.85 1.67
N VAL A 81 -17.50 12.05 1.41
CA VAL A 81 -16.37 12.59 2.19
C VAL A 81 -16.87 13.00 3.57
N VAL A 82 -16.28 12.45 4.61
CA VAL A 82 -16.67 12.69 6.02
C VAL A 82 -15.60 13.41 6.85
N GLY A 83 -14.68 14.10 6.20
CA GLY A 83 -13.58 14.81 6.86
C GLY A 83 -12.42 13.87 7.30
N ALA A 84 -11.36 14.46 7.88
CA ALA A 84 -10.09 13.77 8.10
C ALA A 84 -10.13 12.65 9.16
N LEU A 85 -11.04 12.68 10.11
CA LEU A 85 -11.08 11.77 11.26
C LEU A 85 -12.18 10.70 11.18
N GLY A 86 -13.18 10.89 10.34
CA GLY A 86 -14.29 9.94 10.14
C GLY A 86 -13.99 8.93 9.02
N GLY A 87 -15.00 8.10 8.72
CA GLY A 87 -15.01 7.21 7.57
C GLY A 87 -14.29 5.87 7.74
N GLN A 88 -14.68 4.94 6.88
CA GLN A 88 -14.18 3.56 6.83
C GLN A 88 -13.14 3.34 5.72
N TYR A 89 -12.99 4.31 4.83
CA TYR A 89 -12.10 4.24 3.67
C TYR A 89 -11.15 5.44 3.63
N ILE A 90 -9.96 5.19 3.11
CA ILE A 90 -9.01 6.22 2.67
C ILE A 90 -9.04 6.23 1.16
N PHE A 91 -9.19 7.42 0.59
CA PHE A 91 -9.27 7.66 -0.83
C PHE A 91 -8.12 8.56 -1.27
N LYS A 92 -7.49 8.20 -2.37
CA LYS A 92 -6.38 8.95 -2.98
C LYS A 92 -6.74 9.20 -4.44
N PRO A 93 -7.08 10.43 -4.82
CA PRO A 93 -7.37 10.80 -6.19
C PRO A 93 -6.10 10.73 -7.06
N PRO A 94 -6.24 10.67 -8.40
CA PRO A 94 -5.10 10.82 -9.29
C PRO A 94 -4.44 12.19 -9.11
N SER A 95 -3.19 12.31 -9.49
CA SER A 95 -2.41 13.56 -9.39
C SER A 95 -1.86 13.93 -10.76
N GLU A 96 -2.03 15.19 -11.16
CA GLU A 96 -1.42 15.71 -12.40
C GLU A 96 0.12 15.65 -12.34
N ARG A 97 0.68 15.85 -11.14
CA ARG A 97 2.14 15.84 -10.93
C ARG A 97 2.74 14.45 -11.06
N PHE A 98 2.01 13.42 -10.66
CA PHE A 98 2.45 12.03 -10.64
C PHE A 98 1.41 11.15 -11.31
N PRO A 99 1.47 11.01 -12.65
CA PRO A 99 0.52 10.19 -13.41
C PRO A 99 0.51 8.72 -12.95
N GLU A 100 -0.65 8.10 -13.07
CA GLU A 100 -0.88 6.67 -12.80
C GLU A 100 -0.53 6.21 -11.37
N MET A 101 -0.52 7.14 -10.40
CA MET A 101 -0.25 6.80 -8.99
C MET A 101 -1.29 5.82 -8.40
N PRO A 102 -2.62 6.00 -8.62
CA PRO A 102 -3.62 5.04 -8.17
C PRO A 102 -3.40 3.62 -8.71
N GLU A 103 -3.12 3.51 -10.01
CA GLU A 103 -2.87 2.23 -10.69
C GLU A 103 -1.59 1.58 -10.18
N ASN A 104 -0.54 2.36 -9.96
CA ASN A 104 0.75 1.93 -9.43
C ASN A 104 0.60 1.40 -7.99
N GLU A 105 -0.06 2.16 -7.12
CA GLU A 105 -0.29 1.73 -5.74
C GLU A 105 -1.14 0.45 -5.72
N HIS A 106 -2.25 0.41 -6.45
CA HIS A 106 -3.12 -0.76 -6.44
C HIS A 106 -2.42 -2.01 -6.97
N VAL A 107 -1.71 -1.94 -8.11
CA VAL A 107 -0.99 -3.13 -8.62
C VAL A 107 0.10 -3.58 -7.66
N THR A 108 0.82 -2.66 -7.01
CA THR A 108 1.86 -3.01 -6.04
C THR A 108 1.28 -3.68 -4.79
N MET A 109 0.12 -3.22 -4.31
CA MET A 109 -0.63 -3.88 -3.23
C MET A 109 -1.09 -5.30 -3.63
N ARG A 110 -1.58 -5.49 -4.87
CA ARG A 110 -1.97 -6.82 -5.39
C ARG A 110 -0.78 -7.76 -5.54
N ILE A 111 0.38 -7.23 -5.98
CA ILE A 111 1.63 -8.01 -6.01
C ILE A 111 2.04 -8.43 -4.60
N ALA A 112 1.98 -7.54 -3.62
CA ALA A 112 2.30 -7.84 -2.24
C ALA A 112 1.45 -9.00 -1.69
N GLU A 113 0.15 -8.94 -1.90
CA GLU A 113 -0.78 -10.01 -1.53
C GLU A 113 -0.44 -11.34 -2.22
N ALA A 114 -0.17 -11.31 -3.53
CA ALA A 114 0.22 -12.50 -4.31
C ALA A 114 1.56 -13.11 -3.86
N LEU A 115 2.44 -12.31 -3.27
CA LEU A 115 3.70 -12.75 -2.67
C LEU A 115 3.54 -13.21 -1.20
N GLY A 116 2.32 -13.15 -0.65
CA GLY A 116 2.01 -13.60 0.72
C GLY A 116 2.30 -12.56 1.79
N ILE A 117 2.38 -11.29 1.43
CA ILE A 117 2.44 -10.16 2.37
C ILE A 117 1.01 -9.80 2.80
N ARG A 118 0.80 -9.65 4.10
CA ARG A 118 -0.47 -9.18 4.63
C ARG A 118 -0.64 -7.69 4.27
N VAL A 119 -1.65 -7.36 3.52
CA VAL A 119 -1.94 -5.98 3.09
C VAL A 119 -3.32 -5.56 3.54
N VAL A 120 -3.54 -4.25 3.64
CA VAL A 120 -4.89 -3.70 3.81
C VAL A 120 -5.71 -3.95 2.54
N PRO A 121 -7.01 -4.25 2.64
CA PRO A 121 -7.87 -4.38 1.47
C PRO A 121 -7.90 -3.07 0.68
N SER A 122 -7.67 -3.17 -0.63
CA SER A 122 -7.66 -2.00 -1.52
C SER A 122 -8.27 -2.33 -2.88
N SER A 123 -8.69 -1.29 -3.59
CA SER A 123 -9.23 -1.36 -4.95
C SER A 123 -8.92 -0.08 -5.72
N LEU A 124 -9.07 -0.12 -7.03
CA LEU A 124 -9.33 1.08 -7.81
C LEU A 124 -10.82 1.40 -7.76
N ILE A 125 -11.19 2.64 -7.96
CA ILE A 125 -12.56 3.10 -8.12
C ILE A 125 -12.61 4.24 -9.13
N ARG A 126 -13.70 4.37 -9.87
CA ARG A 126 -13.84 5.37 -10.91
C ARG A 126 -14.57 6.60 -10.39
N LEU A 127 -14.05 7.80 -10.66
CA LEU A 127 -14.73 9.06 -10.45
C LEU A 127 -15.86 9.28 -11.47
N SER A 128 -16.82 10.15 -11.18
CA SER A 128 -17.89 10.51 -12.13
C SER A 128 -17.36 11.11 -13.43
N SER A 129 -16.16 11.70 -13.43
CA SER A 129 -15.45 12.23 -14.60
C SER A 129 -14.64 11.18 -15.36
N GLY A 130 -14.53 9.94 -14.86
CA GLY A 130 -13.94 8.78 -15.54
C GLY A 130 -12.56 8.35 -15.09
N GLU A 131 -11.83 9.17 -14.34
CA GLU A 131 -10.48 8.89 -13.87
C GLU A 131 -10.49 7.80 -12.78
N LEU A 132 -9.41 7.03 -12.72
CA LEU A 132 -9.21 6.03 -11.67
C LEU A 132 -8.58 6.65 -10.43
N SER A 133 -9.08 6.25 -9.28
CA SER A 133 -8.58 6.61 -7.97
C SER A 133 -8.31 5.37 -7.15
N TYR A 134 -7.39 5.47 -6.19
CA TYR A 134 -7.12 4.38 -5.24
C TYR A 134 -8.00 4.52 -4.01
N ILE A 135 -8.58 3.40 -3.57
CA ILE A 135 -9.38 3.34 -2.34
C ILE A 135 -8.94 2.15 -1.50
N THR A 136 -8.82 2.35 -0.19
CA THR A 136 -8.45 1.30 0.76
C THR A 136 -9.30 1.35 2.02
N LYS A 137 -9.57 0.19 2.61
CA LYS A 137 -10.24 0.12 3.92
C LYS A 137 -9.31 0.60 5.03
N ARG A 138 -9.86 1.32 5.99
CA ARG A 138 -9.17 1.67 7.23
C ARG A 138 -9.14 0.47 8.15
N ILE A 139 -7.93 0.10 8.57
CA ILE A 139 -7.71 -1.00 9.53
C ILE A 139 -7.71 -0.52 10.99
N ASP A 140 -7.67 0.79 11.21
CA ASP A 140 -7.80 1.44 12.51
C ASP A 140 -9.27 1.69 12.90
N ARG A 141 -10.20 0.98 12.26
CA ARG A 141 -11.64 0.98 12.52
C ARG A 141 -12.19 -0.43 12.56
N THR A 142 -13.11 -0.68 13.48
CA THR A 142 -13.96 -1.87 13.48
C THR A 142 -15.03 -1.74 12.37
N GLU A 143 -15.74 -2.82 12.09
CA GLU A 143 -16.89 -2.79 11.18
C GLU A 143 -17.98 -1.80 11.66
N ASN A 144 -18.11 -1.59 12.96
CA ASN A 144 -19.03 -0.62 13.55
C ASN A 144 -18.48 0.82 13.58
N GLY A 145 -17.30 1.06 13.01
CA GLY A 145 -16.67 2.37 12.94
C GLY A 145 -15.90 2.80 14.20
N GLU A 146 -15.80 1.94 15.22
CA GLU A 146 -15.04 2.21 16.43
C GLU A 146 -13.54 2.25 16.13
N LYS A 147 -12.82 3.12 16.85
CA LYS A 147 -11.37 3.29 16.64
C LYS A 147 -10.58 2.14 17.29
N ILE A 148 -9.69 1.53 16.52
CA ILE A 148 -8.65 0.63 17.01
C ILE A 148 -7.36 1.44 17.18
N HIS A 149 -6.67 1.28 18.30
CA HIS A 149 -5.40 1.97 18.50
C HIS A 149 -4.35 1.52 17.51
N MET A 150 -3.75 2.49 16.84
CA MET A 150 -2.70 2.29 15.85
C MET A 150 -1.66 3.41 16.00
N ILE A 151 -0.38 3.05 16.01
CA ILE A 151 0.72 3.97 16.21
C ILE A 151 1.83 3.64 15.19
N ASP A 152 2.33 4.64 14.48
CA ASP A 152 3.38 4.45 13.49
C ASP A 152 4.78 4.41 14.11
N MET A 153 5.75 3.87 13.34
CA MET A 153 7.13 3.75 13.80
C MET A 153 7.84 5.10 13.94
N PHE A 154 7.35 6.16 13.31
CA PHE A 154 7.85 7.51 13.52
C PHE A 154 7.59 7.96 14.98
N GLN A 155 6.37 7.70 15.48
CA GLN A 155 5.97 7.98 16.86
C GLN A 155 6.65 7.03 17.85
N ILE A 156 6.64 5.71 17.58
CA ILE A 156 7.25 4.69 18.46
C ILE A 156 8.74 4.93 18.66
N THR A 157 9.43 5.37 17.61
CA THR A 157 10.88 5.62 17.66
C THR A 157 11.25 7.04 18.02
N GLU A 158 10.24 7.89 18.34
CA GLU A 158 10.42 9.31 18.70
C GLU A 158 11.30 10.07 17.69
N ALA A 159 11.08 9.77 16.40
CA ALA A 159 11.88 10.36 15.34
C ALA A 159 11.47 11.82 15.05
N PHE A 160 12.41 12.66 14.67
CA PHE A 160 12.15 14.06 14.27
C PHE A 160 11.90 14.19 12.75
N ASP A 161 12.36 13.23 11.97
CA ASP A 161 12.22 13.18 10.53
C ASP A 161 11.87 11.75 10.11
N LYS A 162 10.80 11.61 9.30
CA LYS A 162 10.30 10.30 8.88
C LYS A 162 11.27 9.50 8.01
N TYR A 163 12.23 10.17 7.35
CA TYR A 163 13.27 9.57 6.51
C TYR A 163 14.60 9.33 7.24
N LYS A 164 14.72 9.83 8.47
CA LYS A 164 15.91 9.62 9.31
C LYS A 164 15.70 8.47 10.28
N GLY A 165 16.03 7.27 9.79
CA GLY A 165 15.92 6.03 10.55
C GLY A 165 16.64 4.90 9.85
N SER A 166 16.56 3.73 10.46
CA SER A 166 17.09 2.50 9.85
C SER A 166 16.07 1.36 9.97
N MET A 167 16.20 0.38 9.10
CA MET A 167 15.41 -0.84 9.15
C MET A 167 15.66 -1.62 10.44
N GLU A 168 16.88 -1.57 10.99
CA GLU A 168 17.24 -2.18 12.27
C GLU A 168 16.48 -1.53 13.44
N LYS A 169 16.26 -0.21 13.39
CA LYS A 169 15.53 0.52 14.45
C LYS A 169 14.08 0.04 14.54
N ILE A 170 13.44 -0.23 13.39
CA ILE A 170 12.09 -0.82 13.37
C ILE A 170 12.12 -2.27 13.89
N GLY A 171 13.11 -3.08 13.49
CA GLY A 171 13.29 -4.43 14.02
C GLY A 171 13.41 -4.47 15.55
N ASN A 172 14.17 -3.53 16.14
CA ASN A 172 14.31 -3.39 17.59
C ASN A 172 12.99 -2.93 18.26
N ALA A 173 12.22 -2.06 17.60
CA ALA A 173 10.91 -1.66 18.13
C ALA A 173 9.92 -2.84 18.14
N LEU A 174 9.93 -3.69 17.09
CA LEU A 174 9.13 -4.92 17.08
C LEU A 174 9.54 -5.89 18.17
N ASP A 175 10.84 -6.00 18.45
CA ASP A 175 11.35 -6.83 19.54
C ASP A 175 10.81 -6.39 20.90
N LYS A 176 10.76 -5.09 21.10
CA LYS A 176 10.36 -4.49 22.37
C LYS A 176 8.83 -4.48 22.60
N TYR A 177 8.05 -4.28 21.56
CA TYR A 177 6.63 -3.94 21.71
C TYR A 177 5.66 -4.96 21.10
N SER A 178 6.11 -5.87 20.21
CA SER A 178 5.22 -6.85 19.62
C SER A 178 4.90 -8.00 20.58
N SER A 179 3.61 -8.30 20.68
CA SER A 179 3.13 -9.50 21.40
C SER A 179 3.39 -10.82 20.64
N ASN A 180 3.76 -10.74 19.37
CA ASN A 180 4.09 -11.88 18.53
C ASN A 180 5.39 -11.63 17.75
N THR A 181 6.44 -11.36 18.49
CA THR A 181 7.73 -10.83 18.03
C THR A 181 8.30 -11.57 16.83
N LEU A 182 8.37 -12.91 16.89
CA LEU A 182 8.99 -13.71 15.81
C LEU A 182 8.20 -13.63 14.51
N LEU A 183 6.87 -13.67 14.59
CA LEU A 183 6.00 -13.57 13.41
C LEU A 183 6.09 -12.19 12.79
N ASP A 184 6.06 -11.14 13.61
CA ASP A 184 6.11 -9.76 13.13
C ASP A 184 7.49 -9.40 12.58
N LYS A 185 8.60 -9.87 13.18
CA LYS A 185 9.95 -9.72 12.62
C LYS A 185 10.08 -10.43 11.27
N THR A 186 9.52 -11.64 11.13
CA THR A 186 9.53 -12.37 9.85
C THR A 186 8.71 -11.63 8.79
N PHE A 187 7.52 -11.16 9.14
CA PHE A 187 6.66 -10.37 8.25
C PHE A 187 7.32 -9.04 7.85
N TYR A 188 7.94 -8.37 8.81
CA TYR A 188 8.70 -7.14 8.56
C TYR A 188 9.87 -7.35 7.60
N PHE A 189 10.61 -8.44 7.77
CA PHE A 189 11.70 -8.80 6.86
C PHE A 189 11.19 -9.04 5.43
N ASP A 190 10.06 -9.74 5.28
CA ASP A 190 9.42 -9.92 3.99
C ASP A 190 9.01 -8.60 3.35
N LEU A 191 8.47 -7.67 4.15
CA LEU A 191 8.07 -6.36 3.69
C LEU A 191 9.28 -5.50 3.28
N ALA A 192 10.40 -5.59 3.99
CA ALA A 192 11.65 -4.93 3.62
C ALA A 192 12.21 -5.46 2.28
N LEU A 193 12.22 -6.78 2.08
CA LEU A 193 12.59 -7.40 0.81
C LEU A 193 11.65 -6.95 -0.32
N PHE A 194 10.36 -6.97 -0.08
CA PHE A 194 9.34 -6.57 -1.04
C PHE A 194 9.51 -5.12 -1.47
N SER A 195 9.67 -4.19 -0.51
CA SER A 195 9.87 -2.77 -0.80
C SER A 195 11.07 -2.53 -1.70
N PHE A 196 12.18 -3.21 -1.46
CA PHE A 196 13.36 -3.15 -2.32
C PHE A 196 13.09 -3.72 -3.72
N LEU A 197 12.48 -4.91 -3.81
CA LEU A 197 12.21 -5.59 -5.07
C LEU A 197 11.24 -4.81 -5.97
N THR A 198 10.26 -4.13 -5.40
CA THR A 198 9.26 -3.35 -6.12
C THR A 198 9.62 -1.88 -6.30
N GLY A 199 10.79 -1.44 -5.83
CA GLY A 199 11.23 -0.05 -5.97
C GLY A 199 10.44 0.95 -5.12
N ASN A 200 9.91 0.49 -3.98
CA ASN A 200 9.26 1.38 -3.01
C ASN A 200 10.31 2.06 -2.11
N ASN A 201 10.92 3.12 -2.62
CA ASN A 201 11.89 3.92 -1.88
C ASN A 201 11.27 5.07 -1.06
N ASP A 202 9.94 5.07 -0.89
CA ASP A 202 9.22 5.96 0.05
C ASP A 202 8.68 5.21 1.30
N MET A 203 9.12 3.99 1.53
CA MET A 203 8.72 3.20 2.71
C MET A 203 9.44 3.70 3.96
N HIS A 204 9.01 4.87 4.46
CA HIS A 204 9.58 5.57 5.61
C HIS A 204 8.91 5.16 6.93
N LEU A 205 9.35 5.73 8.07
CA LEU A 205 8.89 5.35 9.42
C LEU A 205 7.36 5.43 9.62
N LYS A 206 6.65 6.33 8.93
CA LYS A 206 5.18 6.43 9.05
C LYS A 206 4.42 5.36 8.24
N ASN A 207 5.09 4.61 7.38
CA ASN A 207 4.49 3.55 6.57
C ASN A 207 4.60 2.17 7.24
N PHE A 208 5.13 2.12 8.45
CA PHE A 208 5.10 0.96 9.33
C PHE A 208 4.36 1.33 10.60
N SER A 209 3.37 0.54 10.99
CA SER A 209 2.59 0.80 12.21
C SER A 209 2.39 -0.46 13.04
N MET A 210 2.24 -0.26 14.32
CA MET A 210 1.68 -1.27 15.21
C MET A 210 0.20 -0.99 15.43
N ILE A 211 -0.58 -2.04 15.53
CA ILE A 211 -2.02 -2.00 15.78
C ILE A 211 -2.37 -2.87 16.97
N GLU A 212 -3.26 -2.37 17.82
CA GLU A 212 -3.75 -3.11 18.98
C GLU A 212 -4.63 -4.29 18.54
N SER A 213 -4.50 -5.40 19.23
CA SER A 213 -5.31 -6.60 19.04
C SER A 213 -5.67 -7.21 20.38
N GLN A 214 -6.55 -8.20 20.40
CA GLN A 214 -6.92 -8.93 21.62
C GLN A 214 -5.71 -9.54 22.38
N THR A 215 -4.64 -9.84 21.66
CA THR A 215 -3.41 -10.44 22.21
C THR A 215 -2.30 -9.42 22.47
N GLY A 216 -2.59 -8.13 22.31
CA GLY A 216 -1.63 -7.03 22.46
C GLY A 216 -1.22 -6.42 21.10
N TRP A 217 -0.14 -5.67 21.10
CA TRP A 217 0.36 -4.95 19.93
C TRP A 217 1.00 -5.89 18.91
N LYS A 218 0.70 -5.69 17.64
CA LYS A 218 1.29 -6.44 16.51
C LYS A 218 1.58 -5.50 15.34
N LEU A 219 2.50 -5.90 14.45
CA LEU A 219 2.74 -5.18 13.21
C LEU A 219 1.47 -5.22 12.34
N SER A 220 1.01 -4.05 11.92
CA SER A 220 -0.18 -3.91 11.06
C SER A 220 0.00 -4.59 9.70
N PRO A 221 -1.06 -4.95 8.99
CA PRO A 221 -0.98 -5.20 7.56
C PRO A 221 -0.31 -4.03 6.84
N ALA A 222 0.41 -4.31 5.76
CA ALA A 222 1.10 -3.30 4.98
C ALA A 222 0.11 -2.42 4.19
N TYR A 223 0.45 -1.16 4.04
CA TYR A 223 -0.28 -0.15 3.29
C TYR A 223 0.71 0.81 2.61
N ASP A 224 0.22 1.63 1.69
CA ASP A 224 1.03 2.64 1.01
C ASP A 224 2.20 2.02 0.22
N LEU A 225 1.94 0.88 -0.42
CA LEU A 225 2.93 0.17 -1.23
C LEU A 225 2.79 0.59 -2.69
N LEU A 226 3.83 1.22 -3.23
CA LEU A 226 3.88 1.67 -4.61
C LEU A 226 5.31 1.63 -5.15
N ASN A 227 5.47 1.54 -6.47
CA ASN A 227 6.77 1.65 -7.09
C ASN A 227 7.12 3.12 -7.32
N VAL A 228 7.82 3.73 -6.37
CA VAL A 228 8.22 5.14 -6.46
C VAL A 228 9.35 5.33 -7.47
N SER A 229 10.24 4.35 -7.61
CA SER A 229 11.40 4.44 -8.49
C SER A 229 11.05 4.64 -9.97
N ILE A 230 9.87 4.17 -10.45
CA ILE A 230 9.42 4.43 -11.82
C ILE A 230 8.71 5.78 -11.96
N VAL A 231 8.22 6.36 -10.88
CA VAL A 231 7.54 7.67 -10.84
C VAL A 231 8.57 8.79 -10.69
N LEU A 232 9.62 8.56 -9.91
CA LEU A 232 10.72 9.48 -9.64
C LEU A 232 12.06 8.84 -10.04
N PRO A 233 12.34 8.69 -11.35
CA PRO A 233 13.53 7.96 -11.81
C PRO A 233 14.86 8.64 -11.46
N ASP A 234 14.84 9.92 -11.15
CA ASP A 234 16.04 10.68 -10.71
C ASP A 234 16.42 10.38 -9.25
N ASP A 235 15.50 9.83 -8.46
CA ASP A 235 15.84 9.39 -7.11
C ASP A 235 16.58 8.04 -7.17
N THR A 236 17.85 8.09 -6.80
CA THR A 236 18.74 6.92 -6.84
C THR A 236 18.76 6.12 -5.54
N GLU A 237 17.99 6.51 -4.51
CA GLU A 237 17.83 5.69 -3.30
C GLU A 237 17.01 4.43 -3.61
N GLU A 238 17.38 3.32 -2.99
CA GLU A 238 16.71 2.03 -3.19
C GLU A 238 15.74 1.70 -2.05
N LEU A 239 15.92 2.34 -0.89
CA LEU A 239 15.05 2.32 0.28
C LEU A 239 15.00 3.70 0.93
N ALA A 240 13.88 4.04 1.55
CA ALA A 240 13.70 5.28 2.32
C ALA A 240 14.55 5.31 3.60
N LEU A 241 14.73 4.14 4.23
CA LEU A 241 15.50 3.96 5.46
C LEU A 241 16.79 3.21 5.17
N THR A 242 17.81 3.47 5.97
CA THR A 242 19.09 2.74 5.81
C THR A 242 18.94 1.26 6.23
N ILE A 243 19.68 0.42 5.54
CA ILE A 243 19.92 -0.98 5.93
C ILE A 243 21.43 -1.18 6.03
N THR A 244 21.93 -1.58 7.20
CA THR A 244 23.38 -1.61 7.50
C THR A 244 24.11 -0.30 7.15
N GLY A 245 23.43 0.85 7.41
CA GLY A 245 23.94 2.19 7.14
C GLY A 245 23.87 2.65 5.68
N LYS A 246 23.25 1.89 4.77
CA LYS A 246 23.16 2.20 3.33
C LYS A 246 21.74 2.29 2.86
N LYS A 247 21.49 3.14 1.85
CA LYS A 247 20.23 3.23 1.11
C LYS A 247 20.38 2.86 -0.37
N LYS A 248 21.63 2.68 -0.84
CA LYS A 248 21.97 2.47 -2.27
C LYS A 248 22.93 1.29 -2.41
N LYS A 249 22.94 0.70 -3.62
CA LYS A 249 23.80 -0.44 -3.96
C LYS A 249 23.60 -1.59 -2.97
N LEU A 250 22.33 -1.82 -2.63
CA LEU A 250 21.98 -2.88 -1.70
C LEU A 250 22.14 -4.25 -2.39
N LYS A 251 22.60 -5.21 -1.61
CA LYS A 251 22.87 -6.58 -2.02
C LYS A 251 22.26 -7.53 -0.98
N ARG A 252 22.15 -8.79 -1.33
CA ARG A 252 21.63 -9.85 -0.49
C ARG A 252 22.21 -9.87 0.92
N ASP A 253 23.51 -9.65 1.06
CA ASP A 253 24.20 -9.66 2.36
C ASP A 253 23.71 -8.60 3.33
N HIS A 254 23.26 -7.44 2.84
CA HIS A 254 22.66 -6.39 3.68
C HIS A 254 21.36 -6.87 4.32
N PHE A 255 20.49 -7.51 3.53
CA PHE A 255 19.24 -8.10 4.03
C PHE A 255 19.48 -9.29 4.97
N GLU A 256 20.46 -10.15 4.68
CA GLU A 256 20.83 -11.24 5.57
C GLU A 256 21.37 -10.72 6.92
N LYS A 257 22.13 -9.61 6.91
CA LYS A 257 22.59 -8.95 8.15
C LYS A 257 21.42 -8.37 8.95
N LEU A 258 20.48 -7.68 8.28
CA LEU A 258 19.26 -7.17 8.91
C LEU A 258 18.50 -8.33 9.60
N ALA A 259 18.25 -9.41 8.87
CA ALA A 259 17.52 -10.55 9.38
C ALA A 259 18.21 -11.24 10.57
N LYS A 260 19.54 -11.38 10.50
CA LYS A 260 20.36 -11.92 11.61
C LYS A 260 20.32 -10.99 12.82
N GLY A 261 20.35 -9.66 12.62
CA GLY A 261 20.22 -8.66 13.68
C GLY A 261 18.85 -8.72 14.38
N MET A 262 17.81 -9.19 13.68
CA MET A 262 16.49 -9.49 14.23
C MET A 262 16.36 -10.91 14.78
N GLU A 263 17.46 -11.68 14.87
CA GLU A 263 17.50 -13.06 15.38
C GLU A 263 16.67 -14.06 14.54
N LEU A 264 16.42 -13.76 13.26
CA LEU A 264 15.79 -14.72 12.38
C LEU A 264 16.75 -15.88 12.07
N THR A 265 16.23 -17.10 12.13
CA THR A 265 17.01 -18.30 11.85
C THR A 265 17.40 -18.38 10.36
N PRO A 266 18.49 -19.09 10.00
CA PRO A 266 18.86 -19.30 8.59
C PRO A 266 17.74 -19.93 7.76
N LYS A 267 16.90 -20.76 8.36
CA LYS A 267 15.73 -21.38 7.72
C LYS A 267 14.67 -20.36 7.37
N GLN A 268 14.35 -19.41 8.26
CA GLN A 268 13.40 -18.34 8.03
C GLN A 268 13.91 -17.37 6.95
N ILE A 269 15.18 -16.96 7.05
CA ILE A 269 15.81 -16.08 6.04
C ILE A 269 15.73 -16.71 4.65
N LYS A 270 16.14 -17.98 4.52
CA LYS A 270 16.05 -18.72 3.26
C LYS A 270 14.62 -18.85 2.75
N ALA A 271 13.65 -19.08 3.66
CA ALA A 271 12.23 -19.19 3.29
C ALA A 271 11.68 -17.88 2.70
N SER A 272 12.05 -16.72 3.26
CA SER A 272 11.66 -15.41 2.75
C SER A 272 12.21 -15.15 1.34
N PHE A 273 13.50 -15.35 1.12
CA PHE A 273 14.10 -15.23 -0.22
C PHE A 273 13.46 -16.19 -1.23
N ASN A 274 13.26 -17.45 -0.85
CA ASN A 274 12.65 -18.46 -1.72
C ASN A 274 11.19 -18.11 -2.05
N ARG A 275 10.44 -17.50 -1.12
CA ARG A 275 9.07 -17.05 -1.36
C ARG A 275 9.06 -15.94 -2.40
N MET A 276 9.94 -14.94 -2.29
CA MET A 276 10.08 -13.88 -3.29
C MET A 276 10.41 -14.46 -4.67
N LYS A 277 11.43 -15.32 -4.74
CA LYS A 277 11.84 -15.96 -5.99
C LYS A 277 10.71 -16.76 -6.66
N ARG A 278 10.05 -17.64 -5.90
CA ARG A 278 9.00 -18.52 -6.41
C ARG A 278 7.79 -17.75 -6.96
N ASN A 279 7.45 -16.62 -6.33
CA ASN A 279 6.27 -15.85 -6.71
C ASN A 279 6.58 -14.71 -7.70
N LYS A 280 7.82 -14.55 -8.17
CA LYS A 280 8.17 -13.57 -9.20
C LYS A 280 7.25 -13.64 -10.44
N PRO A 281 6.91 -14.83 -10.99
CA PRO A 281 6.00 -14.92 -12.14
C PRO A 281 4.63 -14.30 -11.87
N LYS A 282 4.09 -14.46 -10.66
CA LYS A 282 2.81 -13.83 -10.28
C LYS A 282 2.91 -12.30 -10.25
N ALA A 283 4.04 -11.76 -9.76
CA ALA A 283 4.25 -10.31 -9.82
C ALA A 283 4.26 -9.80 -11.26
N MET A 284 4.95 -10.50 -12.14
CA MET A 284 4.97 -10.17 -13.58
C MET A 284 3.57 -10.21 -14.21
N GLU A 285 2.78 -11.21 -13.88
CA GLU A 285 1.40 -11.35 -14.36
C GLU A 285 0.52 -10.19 -13.89
N TRP A 286 0.58 -9.80 -12.61
CA TRP A 286 -0.16 -8.66 -12.08
C TRP A 286 0.21 -7.36 -12.79
N ILE A 287 1.51 -7.11 -13.02
CA ILE A 287 1.96 -5.92 -13.76
C ILE A 287 1.38 -5.92 -15.18
N GLN A 288 1.46 -7.05 -15.91
CA GLN A 288 0.94 -7.14 -17.28
C GLN A 288 -0.56 -6.91 -17.36
N GLN A 289 -1.32 -7.44 -16.41
CA GLN A 289 -2.77 -7.29 -16.35
C GLN A 289 -3.22 -5.92 -15.78
N SER A 290 -2.34 -5.13 -15.18
CA SER A 290 -2.67 -3.88 -14.50
C SER A 290 -3.25 -2.82 -15.43
N PHE A 291 -3.73 -1.73 -14.83
CA PHE A 291 -4.20 -0.53 -15.53
C PHE A 291 -3.08 0.44 -15.87
N LEU A 292 -1.85 0.16 -15.49
CA LEU A 292 -0.68 0.95 -15.91
C LEU A 292 -0.55 0.99 -17.45
N SER A 293 -0.04 2.10 -17.96
CA SER A 293 0.35 2.20 -19.38
C SER A 293 1.45 1.20 -19.73
N ASP A 294 1.61 0.89 -21.00
CA ASP A 294 2.62 -0.08 -21.45
C ASP A 294 4.05 0.39 -21.13
N ASN A 295 4.29 1.71 -21.14
CA ASN A 295 5.56 2.29 -20.73
C ASN A 295 5.83 2.04 -19.24
N MET A 296 4.85 2.30 -18.37
CA MET A 296 4.99 2.07 -16.94
C MET A 296 5.11 0.59 -16.59
N LYS A 297 4.37 -0.30 -17.28
CA LYS A 297 4.54 -1.75 -17.14
C LYS A 297 5.95 -2.19 -17.48
N THR A 298 6.48 -1.70 -18.60
CA THR A 298 7.83 -2.02 -19.06
C THR A 298 8.87 -1.54 -18.06
N ALA A 299 8.75 -0.31 -17.57
CA ALA A 299 9.62 0.26 -16.57
C ALA A 299 9.59 -0.55 -15.24
N TYR A 300 8.39 -0.93 -14.78
CA TYR A 300 8.21 -1.74 -13.59
C TYR A 300 8.88 -3.12 -13.71
N ILE A 301 8.64 -3.81 -14.83
CA ILE A 301 9.20 -5.13 -15.10
C ILE A 301 10.74 -5.08 -15.17
N ASN A 302 11.29 -4.08 -15.83
CA ASN A 302 12.74 -3.89 -15.92
C ASN A 302 13.37 -3.64 -14.54
N LEU A 303 12.76 -2.76 -13.74
CA LEU A 303 13.19 -2.52 -12.36
C LEU A 303 13.14 -3.81 -11.54
N LEU A 304 12.00 -4.50 -11.55
CA LEU A 304 11.79 -5.74 -10.81
C LEU A 304 12.88 -6.76 -11.15
N ASN A 305 13.15 -6.99 -12.45
CA ASN A 305 14.19 -7.91 -12.91
C ASN A 305 15.57 -7.51 -12.39
N SER A 306 15.94 -6.24 -12.48
CA SER A 306 17.22 -5.73 -11.98
C SER A 306 17.36 -5.94 -10.46
N ARG A 307 16.28 -5.70 -9.69
CA ARG A 307 16.28 -5.88 -8.23
C ARG A 307 16.38 -7.36 -7.83
N TYR A 308 15.68 -8.25 -8.53
CA TYR A 308 15.82 -9.69 -8.31
C TYR A 308 17.25 -10.16 -8.60
N GLN A 309 17.86 -9.70 -9.70
CA GLN A 309 19.25 -10.03 -10.02
C GLN A 309 20.22 -9.52 -8.94
N SER A 310 20.02 -8.33 -8.37
CA SER A 310 20.90 -7.79 -7.34
C SER A 310 20.82 -8.53 -6.00
N LEU A 311 19.79 -9.36 -5.79
CA LEU A 311 19.64 -10.27 -4.65
C LEU A 311 19.95 -11.74 -4.97
N ASP A 312 20.43 -12.06 -6.16
CA ASP A 312 20.68 -13.43 -6.65
C ASP A 312 19.43 -14.34 -6.56
N LEU A 313 18.28 -13.80 -7.02
CA LEU A 313 16.95 -14.44 -7.00
C LEU A 313 16.43 -14.82 -8.40
#